data_e2bbdcfae6063b58ace5381b916394d7
#
_entry.id   e2bbdcfae6063b58ace5381b916394d7
#
_cell.length_a   1.000
_cell.length_b   1.000
_cell.length_c   1.000
_cell.angle_alpha   90.00
_cell.angle_beta   90.00
_cell.angle_gamma   90.00
#
_symmetry.space_group_name_H-M   'P 1'
#
loop_
_entity.id
_entity.type
_entity.pdbx_description
1 polymer ?
#
loop_
_entity_poly.entity_id
_entity_poly.type
_entity_poly.pdbx_seq_one_letter_code
_entity_poly.pdbx_strand_id
1 'polypeptide(L)'
;MRPADAPPPLLCARGLTSRRGYSAPVDFELHGGQLLHVRGANGSGKTSLLRMLAGLLRPLAGSVLWRGDDARRDPAGYRACMAYLGHGNGLCGELSASENLRYALHVAGTPQAETRLMDTLRAWHLESCADMPALRLSQGQGRRLALAAVVLGAKPLWLLDEPDAGLDAASLEQLRLALEGHLAAGGAAVLASHREPSSQAAHTQTLNMDDYADAGYAVAVGIA
;
A
#
# COMPACT_ATOMS: atom_id res chain seq x y z
N MET A 1 -16.02 -11.96 -23.31
CA MET A 1 -15.70 -13.40 -23.22
C MET A 1 -14.32 -13.50 -22.58
N ARG A 2 -14.23 -13.87 -21.28
CA ARG A 2 -12.94 -14.08 -20.61
C ARG A 2 -12.28 -15.30 -21.20
N PRO A 3 -10.97 -15.28 -21.54
CA PRO A 3 -10.27 -16.51 -21.85
C PRO A 3 -10.30 -17.43 -20.61
N ALA A 4 -10.74 -18.67 -20.79
CA ALA A 4 -10.98 -19.65 -19.72
C ALA A 4 -9.72 -20.06 -18.93
N ASP A 5 -8.53 -19.58 -19.32
CA ASP A 5 -7.21 -19.98 -18.76
C ASP A 5 -6.48 -18.85 -17.99
N ALA A 6 -7.07 -17.68 -17.79
CA ALA A 6 -6.39 -16.64 -17.00
C ALA A 6 -6.54 -16.93 -15.49
N PRO A 7 -5.46 -16.88 -14.70
CA PRO A 7 -5.57 -17.07 -13.25
C PRO A 7 -6.52 -16.01 -12.66
N PRO A 8 -7.29 -16.39 -11.62
CA PRO A 8 -8.23 -15.46 -10.99
C PRO A 8 -7.47 -14.25 -10.43
N PRO A 9 -8.12 -13.05 -10.41
CA PRO A 9 -7.52 -11.88 -9.83
C PRO A 9 -7.21 -12.08 -8.34
N LEU A 10 -6.09 -11.50 -7.88
CA LEU A 10 -5.74 -11.51 -6.46
C LEU A 10 -6.67 -10.60 -5.66
N LEU A 11 -6.92 -9.38 -6.16
CA LEU A 11 -7.77 -8.38 -5.51
C LEU A 11 -8.81 -7.87 -6.47
N CYS A 12 -10.09 -7.79 -6.03
CA CYS A 12 -11.14 -7.12 -6.77
C CYS A 12 -11.88 -6.14 -5.87
N ALA A 13 -12.24 -5.00 -6.44
CA ALA A 13 -13.27 -4.13 -5.93
C ALA A 13 -14.54 -4.31 -6.76
N ARG A 14 -15.69 -4.40 -6.11
CA ARG A 14 -17.00 -4.54 -6.75
C ARG A 14 -17.95 -3.51 -6.19
N GLY A 15 -18.23 -2.47 -6.99
CA GLY A 15 -19.18 -1.42 -6.66
C GLY A 15 -18.84 -0.67 -5.37
N LEU A 16 -17.55 -0.47 -5.06
CA LEU A 16 -17.15 0.21 -3.82
C LEU A 16 -17.56 1.67 -3.83
N THR A 17 -18.34 2.09 -2.85
CA THR A 17 -18.68 3.49 -2.63
C THR A 17 -18.28 3.95 -1.23
N SER A 18 -18.03 5.25 -1.09
CA SER A 18 -17.61 5.88 0.16
C SER A 18 -18.59 6.99 0.55
N ARG A 19 -18.69 7.25 1.86
CA ARG A 19 -19.43 8.42 2.37
C ARG A 19 -18.68 9.74 2.19
N ARG A 20 -17.38 9.67 1.91
CA ARG A 20 -16.50 10.84 1.79
C ARG A 20 -15.55 10.63 0.62
N GLY A 21 -15.44 11.64 -0.21
CA GLY A 21 -14.47 11.72 -1.30
C GLY A 21 -15.00 11.26 -2.65
N TYR A 22 -15.85 10.23 -2.71
CA TYR A 22 -16.48 9.78 -3.95
C TYR A 22 -17.76 8.99 -3.68
N SER A 23 -18.70 9.04 -4.62
CA SER A 23 -20.00 8.34 -4.53
C SER A 23 -20.23 7.37 -5.68
N ALA A 24 -19.60 7.60 -6.83
CA ALA A 24 -19.68 6.66 -7.93
C ALA A 24 -19.02 5.33 -7.57
N PRO A 25 -19.62 4.18 -7.95
CA PRO A 25 -19.10 2.87 -7.63
C PRO A 25 -17.75 2.62 -8.33
N VAL A 26 -16.76 2.20 -7.55
CA VAL A 26 -15.43 1.83 -8.04
C VAL A 26 -15.36 0.33 -8.26
N ASP A 27 -14.98 -0.06 -9.46
CA ASP A 27 -14.77 -1.43 -9.89
C ASP A 27 -13.39 -1.61 -10.49
N PHE A 28 -12.65 -2.63 -10.06
CA PHE A 28 -11.41 -3.07 -10.70
C PHE A 28 -11.08 -4.51 -10.37
N GLU A 29 -10.20 -5.09 -11.18
CA GLU A 29 -9.57 -6.39 -10.95
C GLU A 29 -8.05 -6.21 -11.02
N LEU A 30 -7.32 -6.78 -10.05
CA LEU A 30 -5.87 -6.73 -9.97
C LEU A 30 -5.31 -8.15 -9.85
N HIS A 31 -4.46 -8.53 -10.81
CA HIS A 31 -3.82 -9.84 -10.85
C HIS A 31 -2.41 -9.79 -10.26
N GLY A 32 -1.82 -10.96 -10.01
CA GLY A 32 -0.41 -11.06 -9.65
C GLY A 32 0.49 -10.42 -10.71
N GLY A 33 1.54 -9.73 -10.29
CA GLY A 33 2.43 -8.97 -11.16
C GLY A 33 1.91 -7.60 -11.61
N GLN A 34 0.74 -7.17 -11.11
CA GLN A 34 0.13 -5.90 -11.53
C GLN A 34 0.20 -4.83 -10.44
N LEU A 35 0.34 -3.59 -10.88
CA LEU A 35 0.24 -2.37 -10.09
C LEU A 35 -1.05 -1.61 -10.46
N LEU A 36 -1.85 -1.26 -9.45
CA LEU A 36 -2.93 -0.27 -9.58
C LEU A 36 -2.43 1.08 -9.04
N HIS A 37 -2.25 2.04 -9.92
CA HIS A 37 -1.93 3.42 -9.55
C HIS A 37 -3.21 4.22 -9.36
N VAL A 38 -3.47 4.65 -8.13
CA VAL A 38 -4.64 5.45 -7.73
C VAL A 38 -4.25 6.92 -7.73
N ARG A 39 -4.80 7.71 -8.64
CA ARG A 39 -4.56 9.15 -8.81
C ARG A 39 -5.77 9.97 -8.39
N GLY A 40 -5.60 11.28 -8.35
CA GLY A 40 -6.67 12.26 -8.09
C GLY A 40 -6.22 13.38 -7.17
N ALA A 41 -7.00 14.44 -7.10
CA ALA A 41 -6.76 15.61 -6.26
C ALA A 41 -6.74 15.25 -4.77
N ASN A 42 -6.27 16.17 -3.93
CA ASN A 42 -6.39 16.02 -2.48
C ASN A 42 -7.89 16.01 -2.10
N GLY A 43 -8.28 15.05 -1.27
CA GLY A 43 -9.68 14.87 -0.89
C GLY A 43 -10.52 14.01 -1.84
N SER A 44 -10.00 13.58 -3.00
CA SER A 44 -10.73 12.73 -3.97
C SER A 44 -11.09 11.32 -3.46
N GLY A 45 -10.57 10.93 -2.28
CA GLY A 45 -10.90 9.63 -1.67
C GLY A 45 -9.86 8.54 -1.83
N LYS A 46 -8.67 8.81 -2.36
CA LYS A 46 -7.56 7.82 -2.50
C LYS A 46 -7.30 7.05 -1.20
N THR A 47 -7.03 7.77 -0.11
CA THR A 47 -6.83 7.17 1.22
C THR A 47 -8.05 6.38 1.70
N SER A 48 -9.28 6.87 1.41
CA SER A 48 -10.52 6.16 1.77
C SER A 48 -10.62 4.84 1.02
N LEU A 49 -10.29 4.83 -0.28
CA LEU A 49 -10.24 3.61 -1.08
C LEU A 49 -9.24 2.62 -0.50
N LEU A 50 -7.98 3.04 -0.26
CA LEU A 50 -6.95 2.16 0.31
C LEU A 50 -7.37 1.61 1.68
N ARG A 51 -7.97 2.42 2.54
CA ARG A 51 -8.49 1.96 3.84
C ARG A 51 -9.64 0.96 3.72
N MET A 52 -10.50 1.10 2.70
CA MET A 52 -11.56 0.10 2.43
C MET A 52 -10.95 -1.20 1.92
N LEU A 53 -9.97 -1.12 1.01
CA LEU A 53 -9.22 -2.28 0.53
C LEU A 53 -8.47 -2.97 1.68
N ALA A 54 -7.93 -2.23 2.63
CA ALA A 54 -7.27 -2.78 3.82
C ALA A 54 -8.24 -3.34 4.88
N GLY A 55 -9.55 -3.19 4.69
CA GLY A 55 -10.55 -3.56 5.70
C GLY A 55 -10.52 -2.70 6.96
N LEU A 56 -9.93 -1.49 6.88
CA LEU A 56 -9.86 -0.50 7.96
C LEU A 56 -11.03 0.50 7.93
N LEU A 57 -11.70 0.60 6.79
CA LEU A 57 -12.88 1.43 6.60
C LEU A 57 -13.98 0.58 5.95
N ARG A 58 -15.19 0.61 6.52
CA ARG A 58 -16.33 -0.07 5.94
C ARG A 58 -16.86 0.73 4.74
N PRO A 59 -16.99 0.14 3.54
CA PRO A 59 -17.63 0.79 2.41
C PRO A 59 -19.11 1.07 2.69
N LEU A 60 -19.67 2.09 2.05
CA LEU A 60 -21.10 2.36 2.09
C LEU A 60 -21.87 1.28 1.32
N ALA A 61 -21.36 0.89 0.16
CA ALA A 61 -21.85 -0.24 -0.64
C ALA A 61 -20.67 -0.95 -1.33
N GLY A 62 -20.93 -2.13 -1.85
CA GLY A 62 -19.96 -2.94 -2.57
C GLY A 62 -19.15 -3.89 -1.67
N SER A 63 -18.16 -4.54 -2.26
CA SER A 63 -17.34 -5.55 -1.60
C SER A 63 -15.90 -5.56 -2.12
N VAL A 64 -14.99 -5.98 -1.24
CA VAL A 64 -13.59 -6.30 -1.59
C VAL A 64 -13.47 -7.82 -1.63
N LEU A 65 -12.95 -8.35 -2.73
CA LEU A 65 -12.72 -9.78 -2.88
C LEU A 65 -11.21 -10.05 -2.92
N TRP A 66 -10.77 -11.02 -2.16
CA TRP A 66 -9.40 -11.55 -2.15
C TRP A 66 -9.42 -12.97 -2.69
N ARG A 67 -8.77 -13.19 -3.84
CA ARG A 67 -8.75 -14.50 -4.54
C ARG A 67 -10.17 -15.07 -4.77
N GLY A 68 -11.14 -14.18 -5.02
CA GLY A 68 -12.53 -14.53 -5.27
C GLY A 68 -13.44 -14.56 -4.04
N ASP A 69 -12.89 -14.60 -2.82
CA ASP A 69 -13.66 -14.62 -1.58
C ASP A 69 -13.84 -13.21 -1.00
N ASP A 70 -15.03 -12.94 -0.45
CA ASP A 70 -15.29 -11.66 0.23
C ASP A 70 -14.38 -11.53 1.47
N ALA A 71 -13.55 -10.48 1.48
CA ALA A 71 -12.60 -10.21 2.55
C ALA A 71 -13.25 -10.11 3.95
N ARG A 72 -14.56 -9.88 4.02
CA ARG A 72 -15.34 -9.83 5.27
C ARG A 72 -15.63 -11.20 5.85
N ARG A 73 -15.49 -12.29 5.08
CA ARG A 73 -15.72 -13.66 5.57
C ARG A 73 -14.60 -14.13 6.50
N ASP A 74 -13.36 -13.76 6.18
CA ASP A 74 -12.18 -14.00 7.01
C ASP A 74 -11.29 -12.75 7.05
N PRO A 75 -11.64 -11.75 7.88
CA PRO A 75 -10.89 -10.50 7.96
C PRO A 75 -9.47 -10.69 8.49
N ALA A 76 -9.23 -11.71 9.32
CA ALA A 76 -7.91 -11.99 9.88
C ALA A 76 -7.00 -12.61 8.82
N GLY A 77 -7.46 -13.64 8.12
CA GLY A 77 -6.72 -14.26 7.01
C GLY A 77 -6.46 -13.27 5.88
N TYR A 78 -7.44 -12.42 5.53
CA TYR A 78 -7.23 -11.38 4.53
C TYR A 78 -6.12 -10.41 4.95
N ARG A 79 -6.18 -9.86 6.19
CA ARG A 79 -5.13 -8.94 6.69
C ARG A 79 -3.77 -9.59 6.79
N ALA A 80 -3.70 -10.90 7.05
CA ALA A 80 -2.45 -11.62 7.05
C ALA A 80 -1.77 -11.69 5.65
N CYS A 81 -2.53 -11.47 4.58
CA CYS A 81 -2.04 -11.49 3.20
C CYS A 81 -1.58 -10.12 2.69
N MET A 82 -1.68 -9.04 3.49
CA MET A 82 -1.34 -7.71 3.01
C MET A 82 -0.32 -6.98 3.89
N ALA A 83 0.40 -6.04 3.28
CA ALA A 83 1.10 -4.97 3.95
C ALA A 83 0.39 -3.65 3.61
N TYR A 84 0.00 -2.89 4.63
CA TYR A 84 -0.61 -1.57 4.48
C TYR A 84 0.30 -0.50 5.05
N LEU A 85 0.72 0.44 4.21
CA LEU A 85 1.43 1.66 4.59
C LEU A 85 0.51 2.85 4.35
N GLY A 86 -0.01 3.43 5.41
CA GLY A 86 -0.83 4.63 5.36
C GLY A 86 0.00 5.93 5.36
N HIS A 87 -0.67 7.04 5.54
CA HIS A 87 -0.01 8.35 5.67
C HIS A 87 0.96 8.40 6.87
N GLY A 88 0.60 7.78 8.00
CA GLY A 88 1.52 7.55 9.12
C GLY A 88 2.37 6.30 8.90
N ASN A 89 3.61 6.34 9.41
CA ASN A 89 4.58 5.25 9.20
C ASN A 89 4.28 3.97 9.98
N GLY A 90 3.40 4.01 10.99
CA GLY A 90 3.03 2.84 11.79
C GLY A 90 4.18 2.30 12.65
N LEU A 91 5.18 3.13 12.99
CA LEU A 91 6.33 2.76 13.80
C LEU A 91 6.04 2.96 15.29
N CYS A 92 6.59 2.09 16.12
CA CYS A 92 6.66 2.30 17.56
C CYS A 92 7.84 3.22 17.85
N GLY A 93 7.56 4.42 18.34
CA GLY A 93 8.57 5.46 18.56
C GLY A 93 9.65 5.10 19.58
N GLU A 94 9.28 4.33 20.60
CA GLU A 94 10.16 3.87 21.69
C GLU A 94 11.16 2.80 21.23
N LEU A 95 10.79 2.00 20.21
CA LEU A 95 11.64 0.97 19.66
C LEU A 95 12.67 1.56 18.71
N SER A 96 13.86 0.99 18.66
CA SER A 96 14.88 1.31 17.67
C SER A 96 14.42 0.92 16.25
N ALA A 97 15.13 1.37 15.23
CA ALA A 97 14.85 0.99 13.84
C ALA A 97 14.93 -0.54 13.67
N SER A 98 15.96 -1.18 14.21
CA SER A 98 16.10 -2.65 14.16
C SER A 98 14.97 -3.36 14.89
N GLU A 99 14.57 -2.88 16.07
CA GLU A 99 13.47 -3.47 16.85
C GLU A 99 12.11 -3.31 16.16
N ASN A 100 11.85 -2.17 15.50
CA ASN A 100 10.66 -2.00 14.68
C ASN A 100 10.60 -3.03 13.53
N LEU A 101 11.71 -3.30 12.85
CA LEU A 101 11.76 -4.33 11.82
C LEU A 101 11.56 -5.74 12.39
N ARG A 102 12.17 -6.07 13.53
CA ARG A 102 11.93 -7.36 14.20
C ARG A 102 10.47 -7.54 14.61
N TYR A 103 9.88 -6.48 15.15
CA TYR A 103 8.45 -6.48 15.48
C TYR A 103 7.59 -6.73 14.22
N ALA A 104 7.88 -6.04 13.11
CA ALA A 104 7.18 -6.24 11.85
C ALA A 104 7.30 -7.69 11.33
N LEU A 105 8.51 -8.30 11.41
CA LEU A 105 8.74 -9.70 11.05
C LEU A 105 7.95 -10.66 11.92
N HIS A 106 7.90 -10.40 13.22
CA HIS A 106 7.15 -11.22 14.16
C HIS A 106 5.65 -11.18 13.85
N VAL A 107 5.09 -9.98 13.66
CA VAL A 107 3.68 -9.79 13.29
C VAL A 107 3.37 -10.40 11.92
N ALA A 108 4.32 -10.32 10.98
CA ALA A 108 4.18 -10.93 9.66
C ALA A 108 4.23 -12.47 9.68
N GLY A 109 4.66 -13.08 10.79
CA GLY A 109 4.85 -14.53 10.87
C GLY A 109 6.06 -15.04 10.08
N THR A 110 7.08 -14.20 9.86
CA THR A 110 8.27 -14.52 9.06
C THR A 110 9.58 -14.33 9.86
N PRO A 111 9.76 -14.96 11.05
CA PRO A 111 10.92 -14.73 11.90
C PRO A 111 12.25 -15.14 11.26
N GLN A 112 12.24 -16.07 10.30
CA GLN A 112 13.46 -16.49 9.58
C GLN A 112 14.06 -15.37 8.70
N ALA A 113 13.36 -14.27 8.50
CA ALA A 113 13.88 -13.12 7.78
C ALA A 113 14.86 -12.24 8.62
N GLU A 114 15.17 -12.61 9.88
CA GLU A 114 16.13 -11.90 10.74
C GLU A 114 17.50 -11.75 10.07
N THR A 115 17.98 -12.77 9.35
CA THR A 115 19.24 -12.70 8.57
C THR A 115 19.21 -11.62 7.48
N ARG A 116 18.01 -11.27 6.98
CA ARG A 116 17.79 -10.25 5.97
C ARG A 116 17.63 -8.84 6.53
N LEU A 117 17.48 -8.74 7.86
CA LEU A 117 17.20 -7.45 8.51
C LEU A 117 18.33 -6.45 8.27
N MET A 118 19.57 -6.84 8.50
CA MET A 118 20.74 -5.94 8.28
C MET A 118 20.91 -5.57 6.82
N ASP A 119 20.68 -6.51 5.90
CA ASP A 119 20.76 -6.22 4.47
C ASP A 119 19.64 -5.26 4.04
N THR A 120 18.45 -5.39 4.63
CA THR A 120 17.35 -4.46 4.40
C THR A 120 17.66 -3.07 4.95
N LEU A 121 18.21 -2.97 6.17
CA LEU A 121 18.64 -1.68 6.72
C LEU A 121 19.69 -0.99 5.81
N ARG A 122 20.65 -1.74 5.28
CA ARG A 122 21.63 -1.21 4.31
C ARG A 122 20.97 -0.76 3.01
N ALA A 123 20.10 -1.58 2.43
CA ALA A 123 19.40 -1.26 1.19
C ALA A 123 18.56 0.02 1.30
N TRP A 124 18.04 0.32 2.49
CA TRP A 124 17.29 1.54 2.77
C TRP A 124 18.12 2.66 3.42
N HIS A 125 19.45 2.53 3.46
CA HIS A 125 20.38 3.50 4.06
C HIS A 125 20.02 3.87 5.51
N LEU A 126 19.76 2.86 6.33
CA LEU A 126 19.34 2.99 7.73
C LEU A 126 20.32 2.33 8.71
N GLU A 127 21.45 1.76 8.25
CA GLU A 127 22.42 1.07 9.10
C GLU A 127 23.00 1.98 10.18
N SER A 128 23.24 3.26 9.86
CA SER A 128 23.79 4.25 10.83
C SER A 128 22.82 4.64 11.93
N CYS A 129 21.54 4.35 11.76
CA CYS A 129 20.48 4.64 12.76
C CYS A 129 19.77 3.36 13.25
N ALA A 130 20.35 2.18 13.01
CA ALA A 130 19.74 0.89 13.35
C ALA A 130 19.32 0.79 14.83
N ASP A 131 20.13 1.33 15.73
CA ASP A 131 19.90 1.31 17.18
C ASP A 131 19.23 2.60 17.71
N MET A 132 18.88 3.54 16.79
CA MET A 132 18.23 4.79 17.18
C MET A 132 16.73 4.56 17.37
N PRO A 133 16.13 5.04 18.47
CA PRO A 133 14.68 5.04 18.65
C PRO A 133 13.95 5.73 17.49
N ALA A 134 12.86 5.15 17.01
CA ALA A 134 12.16 5.63 15.83
C ALA A 134 11.62 7.07 15.99
N LEU A 135 11.33 7.50 17.22
CA LEU A 135 10.93 8.88 17.51
C LEU A 135 12.02 9.93 17.22
N ARG A 136 13.29 9.53 17.12
CA ARG A 136 14.43 10.40 16.78
C ARG A 136 14.79 10.39 15.30
N LEU A 137 14.17 9.54 14.52
CA LEU A 137 14.38 9.48 13.09
C LEU A 137 13.81 10.74 12.41
N SER A 138 14.48 11.22 11.36
CA SER A 138 13.88 12.21 10.47
C SER A 138 12.65 11.64 9.78
N GLN A 139 11.79 12.49 9.24
CA GLN A 139 10.60 12.05 8.50
C GLN A 139 10.97 11.09 7.36
N GLY A 140 12.01 11.39 6.57
CA GLY A 140 12.48 10.52 5.50
C GLY A 140 13.06 9.20 6.01
N GLN A 141 13.82 9.20 7.11
CA GLN A 141 14.31 7.95 7.74
C GLN A 141 13.13 7.10 8.23
N GLY A 142 12.15 7.71 8.90
CA GLY A 142 10.95 7.00 9.35
C GLY A 142 10.16 6.41 8.18
N ARG A 143 10.05 7.14 7.06
CA ARG A 143 9.38 6.64 5.85
C ARG A 143 10.12 5.45 5.23
N ARG A 144 11.45 5.55 5.12
CA ARG A 144 12.30 4.44 4.66
C ARG A 144 12.18 3.21 5.55
N LEU A 145 12.15 3.39 6.87
CA LEU A 145 12.00 2.29 7.83
C LEU A 145 10.63 1.59 7.67
N ALA A 146 9.56 2.35 7.47
CA ALA A 146 8.24 1.78 7.23
C ALA A 146 8.18 0.99 5.91
N LEU A 147 8.83 1.48 4.85
CA LEU A 147 8.95 0.76 3.58
C LEU A 147 9.81 -0.50 3.72
N ALA A 148 10.91 -0.43 4.46
CA ALA A 148 11.73 -1.59 4.78
C ALA A 148 10.93 -2.69 5.49
N ALA A 149 10.03 -2.31 6.41
CA ALA A 149 9.12 -3.25 7.08
C ALA A 149 8.13 -3.91 6.10
N VAL A 150 7.60 -3.15 5.12
CA VAL A 150 6.74 -3.68 4.05
C VAL A 150 7.47 -4.76 3.25
N VAL A 151 8.70 -4.46 2.81
CA VAL A 151 9.54 -5.38 2.02
C VAL A 151 9.86 -6.64 2.81
N LEU A 152 10.30 -6.50 4.06
CA LEU A 152 10.62 -7.64 4.94
C LEU A 152 9.42 -8.52 5.23
N GLY A 153 8.23 -7.93 5.36
CA GLY A 153 7.00 -8.65 5.63
C GLY A 153 6.58 -9.62 4.51
N ALA A 154 7.12 -9.47 3.31
CA ALA A 154 6.94 -10.35 2.14
C ALA A 154 5.46 -10.74 1.87
N LYS A 155 4.53 -9.81 2.08
CA LYS A 155 3.10 -10.07 1.87
C LYS A 155 2.74 -9.99 0.39
N PRO A 156 1.82 -10.84 -0.12
CA PRO A 156 1.47 -10.87 -1.54
C PRO A 156 0.70 -9.63 -2.03
N LEU A 157 0.10 -8.84 -1.14
CA LEU A 157 -0.59 -7.60 -1.47
C LEU A 157 0.06 -6.41 -0.74
N TRP A 158 0.46 -5.38 -1.49
CA TRP A 158 0.90 -4.11 -0.94
C TRP A 158 -0.13 -3.01 -1.20
N LEU A 159 -0.53 -2.31 -0.15
CA LEU A 159 -1.41 -1.16 -0.18
C LEU A 159 -0.63 0.04 0.36
N LEU A 160 -0.21 0.96 -0.51
CA LEU A 160 0.73 2.03 -0.18
C LEU A 160 0.10 3.40 -0.43
N ASP A 161 -0.06 4.18 0.64
CA ASP A 161 -0.64 5.53 0.61
C ASP A 161 0.48 6.57 0.68
N GLU A 162 0.74 7.26 -0.43
CA GLU A 162 1.81 8.25 -0.63
C GLU A 162 3.20 7.76 -0.16
N PRO A 163 3.65 6.55 -0.57
CA PRO A 163 4.91 5.97 -0.07
C PRO A 163 6.14 6.79 -0.44
N ASP A 164 6.06 7.61 -1.47
CA ASP A 164 7.08 8.49 -2.02
C ASP A 164 7.22 9.83 -1.27
N ALA A 165 6.31 10.13 -0.33
CA ALA A 165 6.32 11.39 0.40
C ALA A 165 7.59 11.54 1.26
N GLY A 166 8.33 12.63 1.06
CA GLY A 166 9.53 12.96 1.83
C GLY A 166 10.76 12.10 1.50
N LEU A 167 10.73 11.29 0.43
CA LEU A 167 11.88 10.52 -0.03
C LEU A 167 12.78 11.34 -0.96
N ASP A 168 14.08 11.14 -0.81
CA ASP A 168 15.10 11.60 -1.76
C ASP A 168 15.18 10.70 -3.01
N ALA A 169 15.95 11.10 -4.01
CA ALA A 169 16.06 10.39 -5.27
C ALA A 169 16.58 8.94 -5.11
N ALA A 170 17.52 8.71 -4.20
CA ALA A 170 18.05 7.36 -3.95
C ALA A 170 16.99 6.45 -3.31
N SER A 171 16.21 6.99 -2.35
CA SER A 171 15.13 6.25 -1.70
C SER A 171 13.94 6.01 -2.64
N LEU A 172 13.66 6.92 -3.58
CA LEU A 172 12.65 6.71 -4.63
C LEU A 172 13.07 5.57 -5.57
N GLU A 173 14.35 5.51 -5.94
CA GLU A 173 14.89 4.41 -6.75
C GLU A 173 14.80 3.08 -5.99
N GLN A 174 15.11 3.07 -4.70
CA GLN A 174 14.96 1.88 -3.87
C GLN A 174 13.49 1.42 -3.77
N LEU A 175 12.54 2.35 -3.64
CA LEU A 175 11.11 2.04 -3.68
C LEU A 175 10.71 1.42 -5.03
N ARG A 176 11.21 1.98 -6.14
CA ARG A 176 10.97 1.46 -7.49
C ARG A 176 11.46 0.01 -7.61
N LEU A 177 12.70 -0.25 -7.22
CA LEU A 177 13.30 -1.60 -7.27
C LEU A 177 12.52 -2.59 -6.38
N ALA A 178 12.10 -2.16 -5.20
CA ALA A 178 11.30 -2.99 -4.30
C ALA A 178 9.94 -3.35 -4.91
N LEU A 179 9.25 -2.38 -5.54
CA LEU A 179 7.99 -2.61 -6.24
C LEU A 179 8.17 -3.57 -7.41
N GLU A 180 9.18 -3.36 -8.24
CA GLU A 180 9.46 -4.23 -9.39
C GLU A 180 9.76 -5.67 -8.94
N GLY A 181 10.60 -5.84 -7.93
CA GLY A 181 10.88 -7.16 -7.35
C GLY A 181 9.63 -7.84 -6.79
N HIS A 182 8.76 -7.08 -6.11
CA HIS A 182 7.50 -7.59 -5.58
C HIS A 182 6.56 -8.06 -6.70
N LEU A 183 6.39 -7.25 -7.75
CA LEU A 183 5.53 -7.57 -8.88
C LEU A 183 6.08 -8.76 -9.69
N ALA A 184 7.39 -8.79 -9.93
CA ALA A 184 8.07 -9.89 -10.61
C ALA A 184 7.93 -11.22 -9.86
N ALA A 185 7.85 -11.18 -8.53
CA ALA A 185 7.58 -12.35 -7.68
C ALA A 185 6.08 -12.77 -7.68
N GLY A 186 5.23 -12.13 -8.48
CA GLY A 186 3.80 -12.43 -8.57
C GLY A 186 2.94 -11.75 -7.51
N GLY A 187 3.49 -10.82 -6.74
CA GLY A 187 2.73 -9.96 -5.85
C GLY A 187 1.86 -8.95 -6.60
N ALA A 188 0.95 -8.29 -5.89
CA ALA A 188 0.14 -7.19 -6.42
C ALA A 188 0.29 -5.95 -5.53
N ALA A 189 0.23 -4.76 -6.13
CA ALA A 189 0.34 -3.51 -5.39
C ALA A 189 -0.75 -2.51 -5.78
N VAL A 190 -1.28 -1.79 -4.80
CA VAL A 190 -2.11 -0.59 -4.98
C VAL A 190 -1.32 0.58 -4.41
N LEU A 191 -1.03 1.56 -5.25
CA LEU A 191 -0.23 2.72 -4.94
C LEU A 191 -1.08 3.99 -5.11
N ALA A 192 -1.39 4.70 -4.04
CA ALA A 192 -1.91 6.05 -4.11
C ALA A 192 -0.75 7.05 -4.07
N SER A 193 -0.54 7.79 -5.15
CA SER A 193 0.50 8.80 -5.26
C SER A 193 0.11 9.88 -6.27
N HIS A 194 0.65 11.09 -6.06
CA HIS A 194 0.57 12.17 -7.04
C HIS A 194 1.62 12.06 -8.15
N ARG A 195 2.67 11.28 -7.92
CA ARG A 195 3.73 11.03 -8.90
C ARG A 195 3.39 9.83 -9.76
N GLU A 196 3.76 9.89 -11.03
CA GLU A 196 3.74 8.69 -11.87
C GLU A 196 4.69 7.66 -11.27
N PRO A 197 4.24 6.40 -11.09
CA PRO A 197 5.15 5.36 -10.64
C PRO A 197 6.26 5.20 -11.69
N SER A 198 7.50 5.37 -11.25
CA SER A 198 8.68 5.20 -12.12
C SER A 198 8.88 3.73 -12.53
N SER A 199 8.02 2.84 -12.07
CA SER A 199 8.07 1.42 -12.41
C SER A 199 7.71 1.21 -13.87
N GLN A 200 8.63 0.59 -14.61
CA GLN A 200 8.39 0.05 -15.96
C GLN A 200 7.63 -1.29 -15.91
N ALA A 201 6.91 -1.58 -14.80
CA ALA A 201 6.11 -2.78 -14.69
C ALA A 201 5.12 -2.81 -15.86
N ALA A 202 5.24 -3.84 -16.68
CA ALA A 202 4.53 -4.01 -17.96
C ALA A 202 2.99 -4.01 -17.82
N HIS A 203 2.45 -4.00 -16.60
CA HIS A 203 1.02 -4.10 -16.29
C HIS A 203 0.59 -3.12 -15.20
N THR A 204 0.80 -1.82 -15.42
CA THR A 204 0.25 -0.77 -14.57
C THR A 204 -1.14 -0.37 -15.06
N GLN A 205 -2.15 -0.49 -14.17
CA GLN A 205 -3.48 0.08 -14.37
C GLN A 205 -3.54 1.43 -13.65
N THR A 206 -4.27 2.39 -14.19
CA THR A 206 -4.49 3.68 -13.54
C THR A 206 -5.96 3.85 -13.21
N LEU A 207 -6.26 4.22 -11.96
CA LEU A 207 -7.57 4.61 -11.48
C LEU A 207 -7.53 6.08 -11.08
N ASN A 208 -8.25 6.93 -11.81
CA ASN A 208 -8.35 8.35 -11.47
C ASN A 208 -9.58 8.60 -10.59
N MET A 209 -9.36 8.91 -9.31
CA MET A 209 -10.45 9.13 -8.34
C MET A 209 -11.27 10.38 -8.62
N ASP A 210 -10.75 11.33 -9.41
CA ASP A 210 -11.50 12.53 -9.80
C ASP A 210 -12.69 12.17 -10.72
N ASP A 211 -12.62 11.05 -11.45
CA ASP A 211 -13.70 10.54 -12.32
C ASP A 211 -14.88 9.97 -11.49
N TYR A 212 -14.67 9.74 -10.19
CA TYR A 212 -15.66 9.20 -9.24
C TYR A 212 -16.16 10.24 -8.25
N ALA A 213 -15.61 11.45 -8.28
CA ALA A 213 -16.00 12.53 -7.38
C ALA A 213 -17.45 12.98 -7.66
N ASP A 214 -18.22 13.16 -6.58
CA ASP A 214 -19.55 13.75 -6.70
C ASP A 214 -19.44 15.24 -7.04
N ALA A 215 -20.12 15.68 -8.07
CA ALA A 215 -20.23 17.10 -8.41
C ALA A 215 -20.80 17.96 -7.27
N GLY A 216 -21.49 17.34 -6.29
CA GLY A 216 -22.01 18.00 -5.10
C GLY A 216 -21.03 18.17 -3.95
N TYR A 217 -19.92 17.41 -3.91
CA TYR A 217 -18.96 17.48 -2.80
C TYR A 217 -17.89 18.56 -3.02
N ALA A 218 -17.58 18.90 -4.28
CA ALA A 218 -16.63 19.95 -4.62
C ALA A 218 -17.08 21.34 -4.14
N VAL A 219 -18.39 21.55 -3.94
CA VAL A 219 -18.97 22.82 -3.47
C VAL A 219 -18.89 22.98 -1.94
N ALA A 220 -18.78 21.89 -1.18
CA ALA A 220 -18.81 21.95 0.29
C ALA A 220 -17.42 22.16 0.96
N VAL A 221 -16.31 22.01 0.22
CA VAL A 221 -14.93 22.16 0.75
C VAL A 221 -14.27 23.48 0.32
N GLY A 222 -14.93 24.21 -0.54
CA GLY A 222 -14.39 25.47 -1.03
C GLY A 222 -15.19 26.67 -0.60
N ILE A 223 -15.27 27.02 0.71
CA ILE A 223 -15.48 28.40 1.19
C ILE A 223 -15.49 28.40 2.75
N ALA A 224 -14.44 28.87 3.35
CA ALA A 224 -14.41 29.89 4.41
C ALA A 224 -12.96 30.27 4.67
#